data_1bbf057c5eb7af50bd990a3516389fe9
#
_entry.id   1bbf057c5eb7af50bd990a3516389fe9
#
_cell.length_a   1.000
_cell.length_b   1.000
_cell.length_c   1.000
_cell.angle_alpha   90.00
_cell.angle_beta   90.00
_cell.angle_gamma   90.00
#
_symmetry.space_group_name_H-M   'P 1'
#
loop_
_entity.id
_entity.type
_entity.pdbx_description
1 polymer ?
#
loop_
_entity_poly.entity_id
_entity_poly.type
_entity_poly.pdbx_seq_one_letter_code
_entity_poly.pdbx_strand_id
1 'polypeptide(L)'
;EHPDAEYLLGQMYELGRGVKKDTEQAVTLFTSAANQGYAAAQAKLGQLHMEGKKDYASAMSWFQKAADQGYALAYSAIGDLYAQGYGVGQDKGKALDYYKKAATAGDAGACLHLGQMYEQGKDVKADPAQAAVWYKKGADLGSAECAAALKRLNDQKA
;
A
#
# COMPACT_ATOMS: atom_id res chain seq x y z
N GLU A 1 -5.13 -18.69 19.94
CA GLU A 1 -3.92 -18.17 19.28
C GLU A 1 -4.19 -16.73 18.87
N HIS A 2 -3.18 -15.85 18.97
CA HIS A 2 -3.34 -14.43 18.68
C HIS A 2 -2.76 -14.14 17.30
N PRO A 3 -3.57 -13.74 16.30
CA PRO A 3 -3.12 -13.58 14.92
C PRO A 3 -2.06 -12.48 14.74
N ASP A 4 -2.06 -11.46 15.60
CA ASP A 4 -1.01 -10.45 15.66
C ASP A 4 0.34 -11.02 16.09
N ALA A 5 0.36 -11.91 17.09
CA ALA A 5 1.58 -12.58 17.56
C ALA A 5 2.12 -13.55 16.49
N GLU A 6 1.25 -14.29 15.80
CA GLU A 6 1.65 -15.16 14.70
C GLU A 6 2.25 -14.33 13.54
N TYR A 7 1.65 -13.20 13.21
CA TYR A 7 2.19 -12.31 12.19
C TYR A 7 3.58 -11.77 12.56
N LEU A 8 3.78 -11.33 13.81
CA LEU A 8 5.07 -10.84 14.28
C LEU A 8 6.13 -11.95 14.26
N LEU A 9 5.78 -13.16 14.71
CA LEU A 9 6.68 -14.30 14.65
C LEU A 9 7.02 -14.68 13.20
N GLY A 10 6.04 -14.59 12.28
CA GLY A 10 6.27 -14.77 10.85
C GLY A 10 7.31 -13.79 10.30
N GLN A 11 7.22 -12.52 10.69
CA GLN A 11 8.22 -11.51 10.32
C GLN A 11 9.62 -11.82 10.90
N MET A 12 9.69 -12.33 12.13
CA MET A 12 10.97 -12.75 12.73
C MET A 12 11.62 -13.87 11.92
N TYR A 13 10.85 -14.89 11.51
CA TYR A 13 11.34 -15.97 10.64
C TYR A 13 11.71 -15.47 9.24
N GLU A 14 10.91 -14.58 8.64
CA GLU A 14 11.21 -14.01 7.32
C GLU A 14 12.54 -13.24 7.30
N LEU A 15 12.83 -12.50 8.37
CA LEU A 15 14.01 -11.64 8.50
C LEU A 15 15.19 -12.31 9.21
N GLY A 16 14.97 -13.43 9.89
CA GLY A 16 15.99 -14.08 10.74
C GLY A 16 16.32 -13.27 12.00
N ARG A 17 15.33 -12.54 12.55
CA ARG A 17 15.51 -11.71 13.76
C ARG A 17 15.21 -12.52 15.03
N GLY A 18 16.24 -12.86 15.79
CA GLY A 18 16.10 -13.64 17.04
C GLY A 18 15.83 -15.13 16.82
N VAL A 19 15.61 -15.55 15.57
CA VAL A 19 15.41 -16.93 15.14
C VAL A 19 16.17 -17.18 13.83
N LYS A 20 16.49 -18.43 13.52
CA LYS A 20 17.05 -18.77 12.22
C LYS A 20 16.04 -18.43 11.13
N LYS A 21 16.49 -17.75 10.07
CA LYS A 21 15.62 -17.41 8.94
C LYS A 21 14.99 -18.68 8.35
N ASP A 22 13.65 -18.66 8.22
CA ASP A 22 12.86 -19.75 7.66
C ASP A 22 11.63 -19.16 6.94
N THR A 23 11.73 -19.06 5.62
CA THR A 23 10.67 -18.47 4.79
C THR A 23 9.40 -19.34 4.75
N GLU A 24 9.54 -20.67 4.82
CA GLU A 24 8.38 -21.57 4.82
C GLU A 24 7.58 -21.44 6.10
N GLN A 25 8.28 -21.40 7.24
CA GLN A 25 7.64 -21.15 8.54
C GLN A 25 6.99 -19.77 8.58
N ALA A 26 7.62 -18.75 8.02
CA ALA A 26 7.03 -17.42 7.93
C ALA A 26 5.72 -17.41 7.13
N VAL A 27 5.68 -18.05 5.96
CA VAL A 27 4.46 -18.15 5.13
C VAL A 27 3.36 -18.92 5.86
N THR A 28 3.70 -19.98 6.58
CA THR A 28 2.74 -20.75 7.39
C THR A 28 2.08 -19.87 8.46
N LEU A 29 2.87 -19.08 9.18
CA LEU A 29 2.40 -18.15 10.21
C LEU A 29 1.56 -17.00 9.63
N PHE A 30 2.00 -16.41 8.51
CA PHE A 30 1.20 -15.40 7.82
C PHE A 30 -0.13 -15.95 7.33
N THR A 31 -0.16 -17.20 6.83
CA THR A 31 -1.38 -17.86 6.39
C THR A 31 -2.34 -18.11 7.55
N SER A 32 -1.83 -18.57 8.70
CA SER A 32 -2.62 -18.76 9.91
C SER A 32 -3.25 -17.43 10.39
N ALA A 33 -2.45 -16.39 10.52
CA ALA A 33 -2.93 -15.06 10.93
C ALA A 33 -3.94 -14.47 9.94
N ALA A 34 -3.71 -14.61 8.64
CA ALA A 34 -4.61 -14.10 7.61
C ALA A 34 -5.97 -14.83 7.59
N ASN A 35 -5.98 -16.14 7.83
CA ASN A 35 -7.22 -16.94 7.94
C ASN A 35 -8.03 -16.57 9.19
N GLN A 36 -7.38 -16.09 10.25
CA GLN A 36 -8.02 -15.53 11.43
C GLN A 36 -8.51 -14.09 11.23
N GLY A 37 -8.35 -13.52 10.03
CA GLY A 37 -8.84 -12.19 9.68
C GLY A 37 -7.85 -11.05 9.93
N TYR A 38 -6.60 -11.31 10.28
CA TYR A 38 -5.63 -10.25 10.54
C TYR A 38 -5.26 -9.52 9.23
N ALA A 39 -5.68 -8.26 9.11
CA ALA A 39 -5.58 -7.50 7.86
C ALA A 39 -4.14 -7.33 7.34
N ALA A 40 -3.17 -7.11 8.25
CA ALA A 40 -1.77 -6.99 7.85
C ALA A 40 -1.22 -8.32 7.29
N ALA A 41 -1.62 -9.46 7.84
CA ALA A 41 -1.24 -10.77 7.31
C ALA A 41 -1.93 -11.07 5.97
N GLN A 42 -3.18 -10.67 5.79
CA GLN A 42 -3.88 -10.77 4.50
C GLN A 42 -3.16 -9.94 3.43
N ALA A 43 -2.80 -8.70 3.72
CA ALA A 43 -2.02 -7.86 2.81
C ALA A 43 -0.64 -8.47 2.50
N LYS A 44 0.02 -9.06 3.51
CA LYS A 44 1.30 -9.77 3.33
C LYS A 44 1.18 -10.98 2.40
N LEU A 45 0.12 -11.78 2.52
CA LEU A 45 -0.14 -12.89 1.58
C LEU A 45 -0.40 -12.36 0.17
N GLY A 46 -1.16 -11.28 0.02
CA GLY A 46 -1.35 -10.64 -1.28
C GLY A 46 -0.02 -10.26 -1.93
N GLN A 47 0.88 -9.66 -1.17
CA GLN A 47 2.23 -9.33 -1.63
C GLN A 47 3.04 -10.57 -2.03
N LEU A 48 3.03 -11.61 -1.21
CA LEU A 48 3.77 -12.86 -1.50
C LEU A 48 3.25 -13.57 -2.77
N HIS A 49 1.94 -13.57 -3.02
CA HIS A 49 1.36 -14.09 -4.26
C HIS A 49 1.79 -13.26 -5.48
N MET A 50 1.83 -11.95 -5.35
CA MET A 50 2.22 -11.04 -6.42
C MET A 50 3.71 -11.20 -6.77
N GLU A 51 4.60 -11.20 -5.78
CA GLU A 51 6.05 -11.21 -5.97
C GLU A 51 6.59 -12.59 -6.37
N GLY A 52 6.09 -13.67 -5.73
CA GLY A 52 6.62 -15.01 -5.91
C GLY A 52 6.13 -15.70 -7.18
N LYS A 53 4.82 -15.86 -7.29
CA LYS A 53 4.19 -16.64 -8.37
C LYS A 53 3.59 -15.79 -9.48
N LYS A 54 3.57 -14.46 -9.33
CA LYS A 54 2.80 -13.52 -10.17
C LYS A 54 1.32 -13.92 -10.24
N ASP A 55 0.81 -14.53 -9.16
CA ASP A 55 -0.59 -14.93 -9.01
C ASP A 55 -1.41 -13.71 -8.57
N TYR A 56 -1.67 -12.85 -9.53
CA TYR A 56 -2.36 -11.59 -9.30
C TYR A 56 -3.83 -11.78 -8.89
N ALA A 57 -4.45 -12.89 -9.27
CA ALA A 57 -5.82 -13.19 -8.88
C ALA A 57 -5.92 -13.49 -7.38
N SER A 58 -5.05 -14.35 -6.86
CA SER A 58 -4.95 -14.61 -5.42
C SER A 58 -4.50 -13.35 -4.65
N ALA A 59 -3.53 -12.59 -5.21
CA ALA A 59 -3.10 -11.34 -4.62
C ALA A 59 -4.25 -10.34 -4.46
N MET A 60 -5.04 -10.13 -5.51
CA MET A 60 -6.24 -9.28 -5.48
C MET A 60 -7.23 -9.72 -4.41
N SER A 61 -7.49 -11.03 -4.32
CA SER A 61 -8.43 -11.59 -3.33
C SER A 61 -7.97 -11.29 -1.90
N TRP A 62 -6.68 -11.48 -1.60
CA TRP A 62 -6.13 -11.20 -0.27
C TRP A 62 -6.10 -9.70 0.04
N PHE A 63 -5.70 -8.86 -0.92
CA PHE A 63 -5.74 -7.41 -0.75
C PHE A 63 -7.17 -6.90 -0.53
N GLN A 64 -8.17 -7.47 -1.23
CA GLN A 64 -9.56 -7.08 -1.03
C GLN A 64 -10.04 -7.38 0.40
N LYS A 65 -9.73 -8.56 0.95
CA LYS A 65 -10.05 -8.91 2.34
C LYS A 65 -9.45 -7.91 3.35
N ALA A 66 -8.20 -7.49 3.13
CA ALA A 66 -7.56 -6.50 3.99
C ALA A 66 -8.16 -5.09 3.78
N ALA A 67 -8.48 -4.72 2.54
CA ALA A 67 -9.10 -3.44 2.19
C ALA A 67 -10.50 -3.30 2.77
N ASP A 68 -11.29 -4.38 2.81
CA ASP A 68 -12.63 -4.40 3.42
C ASP A 68 -12.58 -4.10 4.94
N GLN A 69 -11.43 -4.29 5.57
CA GLN A 69 -11.15 -3.90 6.96
C GLN A 69 -10.55 -2.48 7.08
N GLY A 70 -10.42 -1.75 5.98
CA GLY A 70 -9.84 -0.40 5.97
C GLY A 70 -8.30 -0.36 6.00
N TYR A 71 -7.62 -1.48 5.71
CA TYR A 71 -6.16 -1.52 5.75
C TYR A 71 -5.55 -0.71 4.60
N ALA A 72 -4.92 0.41 4.93
CA ALA A 72 -4.48 1.42 3.98
C ALA A 72 -3.55 0.88 2.87
N LEU A 73 -2.56 0.06 3.23
CA LEU A 73 -1.61 -0.52 2.26
C LEU A 73 -2.29 -1.47 1.26
N ALA A 74 -3.41 -2.12 1.65
CA ALA A 74 -4.16 -2.97 0.74
C ALA A 74 -4.86 -2.14 -0.35
N TYR A 75 -5.38 -0.97 -0.02
CA TYR A 75 -5.91 -0.06 -1.03
C TYR A 75 -4.84 0.38 -2.03
N SER A 76 -3.64 0.75 -1.58
CA SER A 76 -2.52 1.08 -2.46
C SER A 76 -2.17 -0.08 -3.39
N ALA A 77 -2.05 -1.29 -2.85
CA ALA A 77 -1.72 -2.47 -3.65
C ALA A 77 -2.79 -2.78 -4.72
N ILE A 78 -4.09 -2.65 -4.40
CA ILE A 78 -5.17 -2.77 -5.39
C ILE A 78 -5.07 -1.66 -6.45
N GLY A 79 -4.73 -0.45 -6.04
CA GLY A 79 -4.47 0.66 -6.95
C GLY A 79 -3.37 0.32 -7.96
N ASP A 80 -2.26 -0.26 -7.49
CA ASP A 80 -1.15 -0.70 -8.35
C ASP A 80 -1.58 -1.80 -9.33
N LEU A 81 -2.38 -2.78 -8.90
CA LEU A 81 -2.90 -3.82 -9.78
C LEU A 81 -3.73 -3.23 -10.92
N TYR A 82 -4.61 -2.26 -10.64
CA TYR A 82 -5.37 -1.57 -11.67
C TYR A 82 -4.50 -0.66 -12.55
N ALA A 83 -3.53 0.05 -11.97
CA ALA A 83 -2.63 0.94 -12.70
C ALA A 83 -1.78 0.19 -13.73
N GLN A 84 -1.34 -1.02 -13.39
CA GLN A 84 -0.49 -1.86 -14.25
C GLN A 84 -1.30 -2.87 -15.09
N GLY A 85 -2.56 -3.13 -14.75
CA GLY A 85 -3.36 -4.16 -15.39
C GLY A 85 -2.95 -5.58 -14.99
N TYR A 86 -2.42 -5.74 -13.77
CA TYR A 86 -1.97 -7.04 -13.26
C TYR A 86 -3.16 -7.87 -12.74
N GLY A 87 -3.49 -8.94 -13.46
CA GLY A 87 -4.61 -9.83 -13.13
C GLY A 87 -6.01 -9.22 -13.32
N VAL A 88 -6.07 -7.94 -13.72
CA VAL A 88 -7.28 -7.18 -14.04
C VAL A 88 -7.03 -6.33 -15.27
N GLY A 89 -8.08 -5.86 -15.94
CA GLY A 89 -7.93 -4.86 -16.99
C GLY A 89 -7.33 -3.57 -16.42
N GLN A 90 -6.35 -2.99 -17.13
CA GLN A 90 -5.78 -1.71 -16.73
C GLN A 90 -6.87 -0.64 -16.64
N ASP A 91 -6.94 0.05 -15.51
CA ASP A 91 -7.92 1.10 -15.26
C ASP A 91 -7.32 2.18 -14.34
N LYS A 92 -6.83 3.25 -14.95
CA LYS A 92 -6.19 4.36 -14.24
C LYS A 92 -7.17 5.16 -13.37
N GLY A 93 -8.45 5.19 -13.74
CA GLY A 93 -9.49 5.83 -12.94
C GLY A 93 -9.72 5.08 -11.62
N LYS A 94 -9.88 3.75 -11.70
CA LYS A 94 -9.97 2.92 -10.50
C LYS A 94 -8.69 2.98 -9.66
N ALA A 95 -7.52 2.96 -10.29
CA ALA A 95 -6.26 3.10 -9.57
C ALA A 95 -6.23 4.40 -8.74
N LEU A 96 -6.60 5.52 -9.36
CA LEU A 96 -6.69 6.81 -8.68
C LEU A 96 -7.65 6.78 -7.47
N ASP A 97 -8.83 6.15 -7.63
CA ASP A 97 -9.81 6.03 -6.56
C ASP A 97 -9.27 5.19 -5.39
N TYR A 98 -8.55 4.10 -5.68
CA TYR A 98 -7.92 3.29 -4.66
C TYR A 98 -6.77 4.00 -3.96
N TYR A 99 -5.92 4.75 -4.66
CA TYR A 99 -4.90 5.58 -4.03
C TYR A 99 -5.51 6.66 -3.12
N LYS A 100 -6.64 7.28 -3.51
CA LYS A 100 -7.36 8.22 -2.64
C LYS A 100 -7.90 7.54 -1.37
N LYS A 101 -8.44 6.32 -1.49
CA LYS A 101 -8.85 5.52 -0.32
C LYS A 101 -7.67 5.21 0.59
N ALA A 102 -6.53 4.78 0.04
CA ALA A 102 -5.31 4.52 0.78
C ALA A 102 -4.82 5.76 1.55
N ALA A 103 -4.71 6.90 0.86
CA ALA A 103 -4.31 8.17 1.46
C ALA A 103 -5.29 8.62 2.55
N THR A 104 -6.59 8.35 2.37
CA THR A 104 -7.61 8.67 3.38
C THR A 104 -7.51 7.75 4.59
N ALA A 105 -7.16 6.49 4.38
CA ALA A 105 -6.92 5.51 5.43
C ALA A 105 -5.55 5.66 6.14
N GLY A 106 -4.73 6.65 5.76
CA GLY A 106 -3.49 6.99 6.45
C GLY A 106 -2.20 6.49 5.78
N ASP A 107 -2.27 6.06 4.51
CA ASP A 107 -1.06 5.73 3.74
C ASP A 107 -0.36 7.01 3.25
N ALA A 108 0.74 7.38 3.90
CA ALA A 108 1.56 8.53 3.52
C ALA A 108 2.23 8.35 2.14
N GLY A 109 2.53 7.10 1.74
CA GLY A 109 3.05 6.77 0.41
C GLY A 109 2.03 7.06 -0.68
N ALA A 110 0.76 6.71 -0.47
CA ALA A 110 -0.32 7.06 -1.38
C ALA A 110 -0.52 8.59 -1.47
N CYS A 111 -0.35 9.33 -0.38
CA CYS A 111 -0.38 10.79 -0.40
C CYS A 111 0.73 11.36 -1.29
N LEU A 112 1.96 10.84 -1.16
CA LEU A 112 3.09 11.24 -2.00
C LEU A 112 2.80 10.96 -3.47
N HIS A 113 2.32 9.75 -3.77
CA HIS A 113 2.00 9.33 -5.14
C HIS A 113 0.93 10.24 -5.78
N LEU A 114 -0.16 10.50 -5.08
CA LEU A 114 -1.22 11.40 -5.54
C LEU A 114 -0.70 12.82 -5.75
N GLY A 115 0.11 13.34 -4.83
CA GLY A 115 0.76 14.64 -4.97
C GLY A 115 1.57 14.73 -6.25
N GLN A 116 2.39 13.73 -6.55
CA GLN A 116 3.20 13.65 -7.77
C GLN A 116 2.33 13.54 -9.04
N MET A 117 1.26 12.74 -9.00
CA MET A 117 0.33 12.62 -10.13
C MET A 117 -0.28 13.98 -10.50
N TYR A 118 -0.79 14.72 -9.51
CA TYR A 118 -1.37 16.04 -9.74
C TYR A 118 -0.33 17.12 -10.08
N GLU A 119 0.89 17.05 -9.54
CA GLU A 119 1.96 17.99 -9.89
C GLU A 119 2.41 17.82 -11.34
N GLN A 120 2.57 16.58 -11.79
CA GLN A 120 3.08 16.25 -13.14
C GLN A 120 2.00 16.17 -14.21
N GLY A 121 0.74 16.09 -13.83
CA GLY A 121 -0.36 15.82 -14.77
C GLY A 121 -0.33 14.40 -15.33
N LYS A 122 0.22 13.45 -14.58
CA LYS A 122 0.30 12.05 -14.98
C LYS A 122 -0.98 11.31 -14.60
N ASP A 123 -1.68 10.81 -15.61
CA ASP A 123 -2.96 10.08 -15.49
C ASP A 123 -4.14 10.92 -14.92
N VAL A 124 -3.88 12.17 -14.57
CA VAL A 124 -4.85 13.19 -14.16
C VAL A 124 -4.44 14.52 -14.79
N LYS A 125 -5.37 15.48 -14.88
CA LYS A 125 -5.01 16.86 -15.26
C LYS A 125 -4.10 17.45 -14.17
N ALA A 126 -3.02 18.11 -14.60
CA ALA A 126 -2.11 18.80 -13.69
C ALA A 126 -2.89 19.82 -12.83
N ASP A 127 -2.72 19.75 -11.53
CA ASP A 127 -3.32 20.64 -10.55
C ASP A 127 -2.38 20.81 -9.35
N PRO A 128 -1.52 21.84 -9.35
CA PRO A 128 -0.60 22.08 -8.24
C PRO A 128 -1.30 22.39 -6.90
N ALA A 129 -2.56 22.84 -6.91
CA ALA A 129 -3.30 23.05 -5.68
C ALA A 129 -3.70 21.71 -5.06
N GLN A 130 -4.20 20.77 -5.88
CA GLN A 130 -4.45 19.39 -5.42
C GLN A 130 -3.16 18.67 -4.98
N ALA A 131 -2.06 18.86 -5.71
CA ALA A 131 -0.77 18.32 -5.30
C ALA A 131 -0.38 18.79 -3.88
N ALA A 132 -0.52 20.09 -3.60
CA ALA A 132 -0.24 20.65 -2.28
C ALA A 132 -1.12 20.05 -1.17
N VAL A 133 -2.41 19.78 -1.45
CA VAL A 133 -3.33 19.14 -0.50
C VAL A 133 -2.83 17.75 -0.12
N TRP A 134 -2.46 16.94 -1.11
CA TRP A 134 -1.98 15.57 -0.85
C TRP A 134 -0.62 15.55 -0.17
N TYR A 135 0.31 16.40 -0.59
CA TYR A 135 1.62 16.53 0.08
C TYR A 135 1.45 16.98 1.53
N LYS A 136 0.55 17.97 1.81
CA LYS A 136 0.27 18.39 3.18
C LYS A 136 -0.26 17.22 4.01
N LYS A 137 -1.22 16.48 3.50
CA LYS A 137 -1.77 15.31 4.20
C LYS A 137 -0.70 14.26 4.50
N GLY A 138 0.17 13.94 3.55
CA GLY A 138 1.29 13.02 3.78
C GLY A 138 2.31 13.54 4.79
N ALA A 139 2.59 14.84 4.78
CA ALA A 139 3.44 15.47 5.79
C ALA A 139 2.82 15.41 7.19
N ASP A 140 1.53 15.64 7.32
CA ASP A 140 0.76 15.53 8.58
C ASP A 140 0.77 14.07 9.10
N LEU A 141 0.93 13.07 8.22
CA LEU A 141 1.14 11.65 8.55
C LEU A 141 2.62 11.29 8.84
N GLY A 142 3.52 12.28 8.83
CA GLY A 142 4.93 12.11 9.17
C GLY A 142 5.86 11.81 8.00
N SER A 143 5.39 11.92 6.73
CA SER A 143 6.27 11.73 5.57
C SER A 143 7.19 12.93 5.35
N ALA A 144 8.50 12.72 5.50
CA ALA A 144 9.50 13.73 5.21
C ALA A 144 9.55 14.10 3.72
N GLU A 145 9.29 13.12 2.84
CA GLU A 145 9.23 13.33 1.39
C GLU A 145 8.07 14.24 1.00
N CYS A 146 6.90 14.03 1.59
CA CYS A 146 5.74 14.89 1.38
C CYS A 146 6.00 16.31 1.89
N ALA A 147 6.62 16.46 3.06
CA ALA A 147 6.98 17.77 3.61
C ALA A 147 7.97 18.53 2.69
N ALA A 148 8.98 17.83 2.18
CA ALA A 148 9.94 18.40 1.24
C ALA A 148 9.29 18.79 -0.10
N ALA A 149 8.41 17.93 -0.64
CA ALA A 149 7.68 18.21 -1.88
C ALA A 149 6.76 19.44 -1.73
N LEU A 150 6.05 19.54 -0.61
CA LEU A 150 5.19 20.67 -0.30
C LEU A 150 5.99 21.99 -0.23
N LYS A 151 7.14 21.96 0.45
CA LYS A 151 8.03 23.13 0.54
C LYS A 151 8.49 23.55 -0.84
N ARG A 152 9.02 22.63 -1.64
CA ARG A 152 9.46 22.90 -3.02
C ARG A 152 8.35 23.53 -3.86
N LEU A 153 7.14 22.98 -3.78
CA LEU A 153 5.98 23.48 -4.53
C LEU A 153 5.58 24.89 -4.13
N ASN A 154 5.72 25.24 -2.84
CA ASN A 154 5.44 26.59 -2.33
C ASN A 154 6.51 27.59 -2.75
N ASP A 155 7.79 27.19 -2.74
CA ASP A 155 8.91 28.05 -3.14
C ASP A 155 8.87 28.40 -4.62
N GLN A 156 8.25 27.56 -5.48
CA GLN A 156 8.05 27.84 -6.91
C GLN A 156 6.93 28.86 -7.20
N LYS A 157 6.09 29.17 -6.22
CA LYS A 157 4.98 30.14 -6.35
C LYS A 157 5.33 31.54 -5.83
N ALA A 158 6.47 31.66 -5.15
CA ALA A 158 6.97 32.93 -4.60
C ALA A 158 7.87 33.67 -5.60
#